data_21428958de683d0560bfb349530f47f4
#
_entry.id   21428958de683d0560bfb349530f47f4
#
_cell.length_a   1.000
_cell.length_b   1.000
_cell.length_c   1.000
_cell.angle_alpha   90.00
_cell.angle_beta   90.00
_cell.angle_gamma   90.00
#
_symmetry.space_group_name_H-M   'P 1'
#
loop_
_entity.id
_entity.type
_entity.pdbx_description
1 polymer ?
#
loop_
_entity_poly.entity_id
_entity_poly.type
_entity_poly.pdbx_seq_one_letter_code
_entity_poly.pdbx_strand_id
1 'polypeptide(L)'
;SERARRVMAELIEPTGARGAVRVSAGTEQDWLGALNDLRLVLAQRLGIDSAEAAEDVHAIAREAPPPHESDEFRWRRGAALSYDMLTWWQESLLRVLLRGQGPA
;
A
#
# COMPACT_ATOMS: atom_id res chain seq x y z
N SER A 1 -0.35 -15.27 5.07
CA SER A 1 -1.44 -15.92 4.37
C SER A 1 -1.06 -16.21 2.92
N GLU A 2 -1.73 -17.15 2.31
CA GLU A 2 -1.50 -17.52 0.90
C GLU A 2 -1.75 -16.34 -0.05
N ARG A 3 -2.83 -15.59 0.19
CA ARG A 3 -3.15 -14.43 -0.65
C ARG A 3 -2.12 -13.31 -0.50
N ALA A 4 -1.65 -13.06 0.73
CA ALA A 4 -0.60 -12.06 0.95
C ALA A 4 0.69 -12.45 0.25
N ARG A 5 1.02 -13.75 0.27
CA ARG A 5 2.21 -14.28 -0.40
C ARG A 5 2.13 -14.10 -1.92
N ARG A 6 0.96 -14.36 -2.52
CA ARG A 6 0.75 -14.18 -3.95
C ARG A 6 0.89 -12.72 -4.35
N VAL A 7 0.32 -11.81 -3.56
CA VAL A 7 0.44 -10.38 -3.82
C VAL A 7 1.89 -9.92 -3.69
N MET A 8 2.59 -10.36 -2.65
CA MET A 8 4.00 -10.03 -2.46
C MET A 8 4.86 -10.54 -3.62
N ALA A 9 4.59 -11.75 -4.10
CA ALA A 9 5.32 -12.30 -5.23
C ALA A 9 5.13 -11.44 -6.49
N GLU A 10 3.90 -11.00 -6.76
CA GLU A 10 3.60 -10.13 -7.91
C GLU A 10 4.26 -8.75 -7.76
N LEU A 11 4.33 -8.22 -6.55
CA LEU A 11 4.98 -6.94 -6.29
C LEU A 11 6.51 -7.02 -6.50
N ILE A 12 7.11 -8.15 -6.15
CA ILE A 12 8.55 -8.36 -6.30
C ILE A 12 8.93 -8.61 -7.76
N GLU A 13 8.16 -9.46 -8.46
CA GLU A 13 8.38 -9.78 -9.88
C GLU A 13 7.08 -9.55 -10.67
N PRO A 14 6.80 -8.28 -11.03
CA PRO A 14 5.58 -7.97 -11.78
C PRO A 14 5.50 -8.69 -13.12
N THR A 15 4.36 -9.31 -13.38
CA THR A 15 4.12 -10.08 -14.60
C THR A 15 3.44 -9.27 -15.70
N GLY A 16 3.03 -8.04 -15.42
CA GLY A 16 2.41 -7.17 -16.40
C GLY A 16 3.41 -6.55 -17.36
N ALA A 17 2.93 -5.98 -18.46
CA ALA A 17 3.77 -5.33 -19.45
C ALA A 17 4.54 -4.16 -18.82
N ARG A 18 5.82 -4.00 -19.20
CA ARG A 18 6.70 -2.92 -18.75
C ARG A 18 6.91 -2.91 -17.21
N GLY A 19 6.87 -4.11 -16.59
CA GLY A 19 7.04 -4.23 -15.16
C GLY A 19 5.83 -3.80 -14.34
N ALA A 20 4.68 -3.63 -14.97
CA ALA A 20 3.45 -3.30 -14.26
C ALA A 20 2.95 -4.49 -13.45
N VAL A 21 2.38 -4.20 -12.27
CA VAL A 21 1.74 -5.23 -11.46
C VAL A 21 0.47 -5.70 -12.15
N ARG A 22 0.36 -7.02 -12.30
CA ARG A 22 -0.79 -7.64 -12.95
C ARG A 22 -1.77 -8.19 -11.91
N VAL A 23 -3.04 -7.78 -12.02
CA VAL A 23 -4.13 -8.33 -11.21
C VAL A 23 -4.99 -9.17 -12.12
N SER A 24 -4.94 -10.49 -11.94
CA SER A 24 -5.72 -11.42 -12.77
C SER A 24 -7.21 -11.31 -12.47
N ALA A 25 -8.02 -11.51 -13.50
CA ALA A 25 -9.49 -11.55 -13.33
C ALA A 25 -9.87 -12.64 -12.31
N GLY A 26 -10.74 -12.27 -11.37
CA GLY A 26 -11.19 -13.16 -10.32
C GLY A 26 -10.35 -13.17 -9.06
N THR A 27 -9.21 -12.44 -9.05
CA THR A 27 -8.33 -12.36 -7.86
C THR A 27 -8.36 -10.97 -7.20
N GLU A 28 -9.21 -10.06 -7.67
CA GLU A 28 -9.26 -8.68 -7.19
C GLU A 28 -9.58 -8.60 -5.69
N GLN A 29 -10.47 -9.49 -5.20
CA GLN A 29 -10.81 -9.53 -3.78
C GLN A 29 -9.62 -9.96 -2.93
N ASP A 30 -8.81 -10.89 -3.43
CA ASP A 30 -7.59 -11.33 -2.75
C ASP A 30 -6.59 -10.17 -2.66
N TRP A 31 -6.46 -9.39 -3.73
CA TRP A 31 -5.58 -8.21 -3.74
C TRP A 31 -6.04 -7.17 -2.74
N LEU A 32 -7.34 -6.84 -2.72
CA LEU A 32 -7.89 -5.89 -1.77
C LEU A 32 -7.65 -6.33 -0.33
N GLY A 33 -7.92 -7.61 -0.03
CA GLY A 33 -7.72 -8.15 1.30
C GLY A 33 -6.25 -8.12 1.72
N ALA A 34 -5.35 -8.51 0.83
CA ALA A 34 -3.91 -8.50 1.13
C ALA A 34 -3.37 -7.08 1.33
N LEU A 35 -3.78 -6.13 0.48
CA LEU A 35 -3.38 -4.73 0.64
C LEU A 35 -3.88 -4.15 1.96
N ASN A 36 -5.11 -4.47 2.34
CA ASN A 36 -5.66 -4.04 3.62
C ASN A 36 -4.89 -4.63 4.79
N ASP A 37 -4.57 -5.92 4.75
CA ASP A 37 -3.79 -6.59 5.79
C ASP A 37 -2.42 -5.95 5.97
N LEU A 38 -1.73 -5.66 4.86
CA LEU A 38 -0.42 -5.01 4.89
C LEU A 38 -0.52 -3.59 5.48
N ARG A 39 -1.55 -2.84 5.09
CA ARG A 39 -1.78 -1.50 5.64
C ARG A 39 -2.02 -1.54 7.14
N LEU A 40 -2.79 -2.50 7.62
CA LEU A 40 -3.08 -2.63 9.05
C LEU A 40 -1.81 -2.93 9.84
N VAL A 41 -0.94 -3.80 9.33
CA VAL A 41 0.34 -4.11 9.97
C VAL A 41 1.22 -2.86 10.02
N LEU A 42 1.34 -2.13 8.92
CA LEU A 42 2.14 -0.89 8.88
C LEU A 42 1.54 0.18 9.78
N ALA A 43 0.21 0.33 9.79
CA ALA A 43 -0.46 1.29 10.66
C ALA A 43 -0.15 1.01 12.13
N GLN A 44 -0.17 -0.25 12.52
CA GLN A 44 0.14 -0.64 13.90
C GLN A 44 1.59 -0.30 14.24
N ARG A 45 2.52 -0.59 13.36
CA ARG A 45 3.95 -0.30 13.55
C ARG A 45 4.25 1.18 13.55
N LEU A 46 3.51 1.97 12.78
CA LEU A 46 3.65 3.42 12.73
C LEU A 46 2.90 4.14 13.85
N GLY A 47 2.08 3.43 14.62
CA GLY A 47 1.30 4.01 15.69
C GLY A 47 0.12 4.84 15.21
N ILE A 48 -0.46 4.47 14.07
CA ILE A 48 -1.61 5.18 13.51
C ILE A 48 -2.88 4.71 14.25
N ASP A 49 -3.32 5.50 15.21
CA ASP A 49 -4.49 5.20 16.03
C ASP A 49 -5.56 6.30 15.96
N SER A 50 -5.34 7.32 15.13
CA SER A 50 -6.24 8.45 14.99
C SER A 50 -6.05 9.13 13.64
N ALA A 51 -6.96 9.99 13.26
CA ALA A 51 -6.83 10.78 12.04
C ALA A 51 -5.63 11.72 12.12
N GLU A 52 -5.33 12.26 13.30
CA GLU A 52 -4.18 13.13 13.52
C GLU A 52 -2.87 12.36 13.30
N ALA A 53 -2.77 11.15 13.85
CA ALA A 53 -1.60 10.31 13.66
C ALA A 53 -1.41 9.94 12.17
N ALA A 54 -2.49 9.69 11.45
CA ALA A 54 -2.44 9.41 10.01
C ALA A 54 -1.91 10.63 9.23
N GLU A 55 -2.32 11.84 9.60
CA GLU A 55 -1.82 13.05 8.97
C GLU A 55 -0.33 13.26 9.22
N ASP A 56 0.15 12.95 10.42
CA ASP A 56 1.58 13.03 10.75
C ASP A 56 2.39 12.07 9.89
N VAL A 57 1.89 10.86 9.67
CA VAL A 57 2.55 9.87 8.80
C VAL A 57 2.56 10.37 7.35
N HIS A 58 1.47 10.95 6.87
CA HIS A 58 1.40 11.56 5.55
C HIS A 58 2.45 12.67 5.38
N ALA A 59 2.60 13.52 6.39
CA ALA A 59 3.58 14.60 6.37
C ALA A 59 5.00 14.04 6.23
N ILE A 60 5.33 12.99 6.99
CA ILE A 60 6.65 12.34 6.92
C ILE A 60 6.91 11.80 5.51
N ALA A 61 5.90 11.20 4.87
CA ALA A 61 6.03 10.64 3.54
C ALA A 61 6.27 11.71 2.46
N ARG A 62 5.72 12.92 2.65
CA ARG A 62 5.82 14.01 1.67
C ARG A 62 7.04 14.91 1.85
N GLU A 63 7.62 14.94 3.04
CA GLU A 63 8.74 15.82 3.33
C GLU A 63 10.04 15.27 2.77
N ALA A 64 10.94 16.18 2.40
CA ALA A 64 12.29 15.81 2.02
C ALA A 64 13.03 15.25 3.24
N PRO A 65 13.90 14.23 3.07
CA PRO A 65 14.65 13.70 4.19
C PRO A 65 15.61 14.76 4.77
N PRO A 66 15.79 14.78 6.11
CA PRO A 66 16.76 15.68 6.72
C PRO A 66 18.19 15.29 6.32
N PRO A 67 19.16 16.24 6.36
CA PRO A 67 20.55 15.95 5.98
C PRO A 67 21.20 14.82 6.77
N HIS A 68 20.84 14.67 8.03
CA HIS A 68 21.36 13.62 8.91
C HIS A 68 20.20 12.86 9.50
N GLU A 69 19.77 11.85 8.77
CA GLU A 69 18.64 11.03 9.13
C GLU A 69 19.12 9.84 9.96
N SER A 70 18.51 9.61 11.14
CA SER A 70 18.79 8.44 11.96
C SER A 70 18.24 7.18 11.28
N ASP A 71 18.74 6.00 11.67
CA ASP A 71 18.23 4.73 11.14
C ASP A 71 16.75 4.54 11.48
N GLU A 72 16.34 4.93 12.68
CA GLU A 72 14.95 4.86 13.11
C GLU A 72 14.06 5.78 12.26
N PHE A 73 14.50 7.00 12.00
CA PHE A 73 13.75 7.94 11.16
C PHE A 73 13.67 7.44 9.73
N ARG A 74 14.76 6.87 9.21
CA ARG A 74 14.79 6.31 7.85
C ARG A 74 13.79 5.17 7.72
N TRP A 75 13.74 4.28 8.71
CA TRP A 75 12.77 3.19 8.75
C TRP A 75 11.34 3.74 8.76
N ARG A 76 11.08 4.72 9.62
CA ARG A 76 9.75 5.32 9.77
C ARG A 76 9.31 6.01 8.47
N ARG A 77 10.22 6.72 7.82
CA ARG A 77 9.93 7.37 6.54
C ARG A 77 9.66 6.34 5.45
N GLY A 78 10.44 5.27 5.37
CA GLY A 78 10.21 4.19 4.42
C GLY A 78 8.87 3.50 4.64
N ALA A 79 8.52 3.23 5.89
CA ALA A 79 7.23 2.64 6.25
C ALA A 79 6.07 3.58 5.92
N ALA A 80 6.24 4.89 6.14
CA ALA A 80 5.23 5.89 5.81
C ALA A 80 4.98 5.97 4.30
N LEU A 81 6.04 5.94 3.50
CA LEU A 81 5.94 5.91 2.04
C LEU A 81 5.23 4.64 1.57
N SER A 82 5.56 3.50 2.16
CA SER A 82 4.92 2.22 1.83
C SER A 82 3.44 2.24 2.18
N TYR A 83 3.08 2.80 3.33
CA TYR A 83 1.70 2.92 3.75
C TYR A 83 0.89 3.78 2.77
N ASP A 84 1.43 4.92 2.34
CA ASP A 84 0.78 5.78 1.36
C ASP A 84 0.60 5.09 0.02
N MET A 85 1.62 4.36 -0.43
CA MET A 85 1.57 3.62 -1.69
C MET A 85 0.49 2.53 -1.65
N LEU A 86 0.42 1.79 -0.56
CA LEU A 86 -0.60 0.75 -0.39
C LEU A 86 -2.01 1.35 -0.34
N THR A 87 -2.18 2.49 0.28
CA THR A 87 -3.44 3.21 0.30
C THR A 87 -3.88 3.60 -1.11
N TRP A 88 -2.94 4.16 -1.89
CA TRP A 88 -3.21 4.56 -3.26
C TRP A 88 -3.59 3.36 -4.13
N TRP A 89 -2.86 2.26 -4.01
CA TRP A 89 -3.15 1.05 -4.77
C TRP A 89 -4.52 0.47 -4.42
N GLN A 90 -4.84 0.42 -3.12
CA GLN A 90 -6.14 -0.08 -2.68
C GLN A 90 -7.28 0.77 -3.24
N GLU A 91 -7.17 2.08 -3.18
CA GLU A 91 -8.16 3.00 -3.72
C GLU A 91 -8.28 2.85 -5.24
N SER A 92 -7.16 2.71 -5.93
CA SER A 92 -7.14 2.54 -7.39
C SER A 92 -7.82 1.24 -7.80
N LEU A 93 -7.58 0.16 -7.08
CA LEU A 93 -8.19 -1.14 -7.35
C LEU A 93 -9.70 -1.09 -7.08
N LEU A 94 -10.13 -0.43 -6.00
CA LEU A 94 -11.53 -0.24 -5.71
C LEU A 94 -12.26 0.52 -6.84
N ARG A 95 -11.62 1.54 -7.40
CA ARG A 95 -12.20 2.27 -8.54
C ARG A 95 -12.41 1.37 -9.75
N VAL A 96 -11.43 0.53 -10.05
CA VAL A 96 -11.52 -0.42 -11.17
C VAL A 96 -12.66 -1.40 -10.94
N LEU A 97 -12.78 -1.95 -9.74
CA LEU A 97 -13.85 -2.88 -9.40
C LEU A 97 -15.23 -2.23 -9.49
N LEU A 98 -15.36 -1.00 -9.00
CA LEU A 98 -16.63 -0.27 -9.04
C LEU A 98 -17.03 0.08 -10.48
N ARG A 99 -16.08 0.38 -11.36
CA ARG A 99 -16.38 0.59 -12.78
C ARG A 99 -16.88 -0.68 -13.44
N GLY A 100 -16.27 -1.84 -13.11
CA GLY A 100 -16.69 -3.13 -13.64
C GLY A 100 -18.09 -3.55 -13.17
N GLN A 101 -18.60 -2.96 -12.10
CA GLN A 101 -19.93 -3.21 -11.54
C GLN A 101 -20.94 -2.13 -11.91
N GLY A 102 -20.53 -1.13 -12.68
CA GLY A 102 -21.43 -0.07 -13.11
C GLY A 102 -22.52 -0.59 -14.04
N PRO A 103 -23.58 0.21 -14.27
CA PRO A 103 -24.64 -0.18 -15.20
C PRO A 103 -24.06 -0.38 -16.59
N ALA A 104 -24.42 -1.49 -17.18
CA ALA A 104 -23.97 -1.87 -18.52
C ALA A 104 -24.52 -0.91 -19.57
#